data_b9fa3017116f35b62655eade85ae3033
#
_entry.id   b9fa3017116f35b62655eade85ae3033
#
_cell.length_a   1.000
_cell.length_b   1.000
_cell.length_c   1.000
_cell.angle_alpha   90.00
_cell.angle_beta   90.00
_cell.angle_gamma   90.00
#
_symmetry.space_group_name_H-M   'P 1'
#
loop_
_entity.id
_entity.type
_entity.pdbx_description
1 polymer ?
#
loop_
_entity_poly.entity_id
_entity_poly.type
_entity_poly.pdbx_seq_one_letter_code
_entity_poly.pdbx_strand_id
1 'polypeptide(L)' 'MAAFKNKDNGTWYVQFRYTDWKGERQQKLKRGFATKREALEWEREFLMEKHDL' A
#
# COMPACT_ATOMS: atom_id res chain seq x y z
N MET A 1 8.49 4.96 2.51
CA MET A 1 7.70 4.18 1.59
C MET A 1 7.70 2.75 2.00
N ALA A 2 6.58 2.11 1.90
CA ALA A 2 6.36 0.86 2.59
C ALA A 2 6.21 -0.32 1.65
N ALA A 3 7.04 -0.38 0.61
CA ALA A 3 7.06 -1.52 -0.30
C ALA A 3 8.21 -2.44 0.07
N PHE A 4 7.89 -3.72 0.22
CA PHE A 4 8.86 -4.73 0.64
C PHE A 4 8.80 -5.93 -0.28
N LYS A 5 9.94 -6.58 -0.46
CA LYS A 5 10.00 -7.79 -1.26
C LYS A 5 9.79 -9.01 -0.39
N ASN A 6 8.88 -9.88 -0.82
CA ASN A 6 8.63 -11.14 -0.14
C ASN A 6 9.59 -12.18 -0.69
N LYS A 7 10.53 -12.62 0.13
CA LYS A 7 11.57 -13.55 -0.30
C LYS A 7 11.04 -14.97 -0.56
N ASP A 8 9.89 -15.29 0.01
CA ASP A 8 9.36 -16.66 -0.11
C ASP A 8 8.84 -16.95 -1.50
N ASN A 9 8.28 -15.95 -2.17
CA ASN A 9 7.69 -16.16 -3.49
C ASN A 9 8.11 -15.12 -4.52
N GLY A 10 9.02 -14.22 -4.16
CA GLY A 10 9.55 -13.24 -5.11
C GLY A 10 8.59 -12.13 -5.48
N THR A 11 7.49 -11.99 -4.77
CA THR A 11 6.55 -10.89 -5.03
C THR A 11 6.80 -9.73 -4.09
N TRP A 12 6.17 -8.61 -4.38
CA TRP A 12 6.27 -7.43 -3.55
C TRP A 12 4.96 -7.18 -2.83
N TYR A 13 5.04 -6.50 -1.68
CA TYR A 13 3.86 -6.11 -0.94
C TYR A 13 4.06 -4.73 -0.36
N VAL A 14 2.94 -4.05 -0.05
CA VAL A 14 2.97 -2.75 0.61
C VAL A 14 2.24 -2.86 1.94
N GLN A 15 2.77 -2.15 2.92
CA GLN A 15 2.15 -2.05 4.22
C GLN A 15 2.28 -0.61 4.68
N PHE A 16 1.16 0.03 4.99
CA PHE A 16 1.18 1.43 5.39
C PHE A 16 -0.02 1.73 6.27
N ARG A 17 0.09 2.84 6.96
CA ARG A 17 -0.98 3.33 7.82
C ARG A 17 -1.59 4.57 7.21
N TYR A 18 -2.88 4.71 7.38
CA TYR A 18 -3.58 5.88 6.88
C TYR A 18 -4.68 6.24 7.88
N THR A 19 -5.14 7.49 7.80
CA THR A 19 -6.25 7.95 8.61
C THR A 19 -7.50 7.94 7.74
N ASP A 20 -8.55 7.27 8.19
CA ASP A 20 -9.76 7.18 7.41
C ASP A 20 -10.59 8.48 7.58
N TRP A 21 -11.75 8.51 6.93
CA TRP A 21 -12.60 9.69 6.95
C TRP A 21 -13.17 9.99 8.34
N LYS A 22 -13.18 9.01 9.23
CA LYS A 22 -13.61 9.20 10.61
C LYS A 22 -12.50 9.74 11.51
N GLY A 23 -11.29 9.86 10.98
CA GLY A 23 -10.14 10.24 11.77
C GLY A 23 -9.50 9.10 12.52
N GLU A 24 -9.88 7.88 12.26
CA GLU A 24 -9.30 6.71 12.89
C GLU A 24 -8.10 6.21 12.11
N ARG A 25 -7.09 5.73 12.82
CA ARG A 25 -5.90 5.16 12.20
C ARG A 25 -6.19 3.74 11.73
N GLN A 26 -5.94 3.50 10.46
CA GLN A 26 -6.12 2.19 9.84
C GLN A 26 -4.81 1.72 9.26
N GLN A 27 -4.70 0.41 9.09
CA GLN A 27 -3.52 -0.20 8.50
C GLN A 27 -3.96 -0.99 7.27
N LYS A 28 -3.18 -0.87 6.20
CA LYS A 28 -3.48 -1.57 4.96
C LYS A 28 -2.28 -2.40 4.54
N LEU A 29 -2.55 -3.63 4.13
CA LEU A 29 -1.54 -4.54 3.59
C LEU A 29 -2.05 -5.08 2.27
N LYS A 30 -1.24 -5.01 1.23
CA LYS A 30 -1.57 -5.56 -0.08
C LYS A 30 -0.35 -6.30 -0.62
N ARG A 31 -0.57 -7.51 -1.12
CA ARG A 31 0.48 -8.37 -1.64
C ARG A 31 0.17 -8.79 -3.07
N GLY A 32 1.13 -9.48 -3.68
CA GLY A 32 0.93 -10.05 -5.00
C GLY A 32 1.38 -9.15 -6.13
N PHE A 33 2.20 -8.16 -5.84
CA PHE A 33 2.76 -7.31 -6.89
C PHE A 33 3.99 -7.96 -7.51
N ALA A 34 4.11 -7.86 -8.81
CA ALA A 34 5.26 -8.44 -9.51
C ALA A 34 6.52 -7.61 -9.31
N THR A 35 6.38 -6.29 -9.17
CA THR A 35 7.52 -5.39 -9.01
C THR A 35 7.26 -4.38 -7.92
N LYS A 36 8.35 -3.77 -7.42
CA LYS A 36 8.27 -2.70 -6.45
C LYS A 36 7.47 -1.52 -6.98
N ARG A 37 7.65 -1.22 -8.25
CA ARG A 37 6.97 -0.10 -8.89
C ARG A 37 5.45 -0.26 -8.83
N GLU A 38 4.97 -1.45 -9.13
CA GLU A 38 3.53 -1.73 -9.07
C GLU A 38 3.00 -1.54 -7.65
N ALA A 39 3.76 -2.00 -6.67
CA ALA A 39 3.36 -1.87 -5.27
C ALA A 39 3.26 -0.39 -4.88
N LEU A 40 4.26 0.40 -5.26
CA LEU A 40 4.27 1.83 -4.93
C LEU A 40 3.17 2.58 -5.65
N GLU A 41 2.90 2.23 -6.89
CA GLU A 41 1.82 2.87 -7.65
C GLU A 41 0.47 2.59 -7.01
N TRP A 42 0.26 1.37 -6.57
CA TRP A 42 -0.98 1.01 -5.90
C TRP A 42 -1.16 1.81 -4.61
N GLU A 43 -0.10 1.91 -3.83
CA GLU A 43 -0.14 2.68 -2.59
C GLU A 43 -0.49 4.14 -2.87
N ARG A 44 0.16 4.71 -3.87
CA ARG A 44 -0.06 6.09 -4.24
C ARG A 44 -1.50 6.33 -4.66
N GLU A 45 -2.05 5.47 -5.50
CA GLU A 45 -3.43 5.60 -5.94
C GLU A 45 -4.40 5.47 -4.79
N PHE A 46 -4.14 4.55 -3.89
CA PHE A 46 -4.99 4.36 -2.73
C PHE A 46 -5.05 5.63 -1.88
N LEU A 47 -3.89 6.22 -1.61
CA LEU A 47 -3.83 7.42 -0.79
C LEU A 47 -4.46 8.61 -1.49
N MET A 48 -4.31 8.71 -2.79
CA MET A 48 -4.92 9.80 -3.56
C MET A 48 -6.44 9.71 -3.55
N GLU A 49 -6.99 8.54 -3.71
CA GLU A 49 -8.43 8.37 -3.67
C GLU A 49 -9.01 8.76 -2.32
N LYS A 50 -8.30 8.45 -1.25
CA LYS A 50 -8.75 8.81 0.08
C LYS A 50 -8.69 10.31 0.33
N HIS A 51 -7.81 11.00 -0.37
CA HIS A 51 -7.67 12.46 -0.20
C HIS A 51 -8.71 13.25 -0.96
N ASP A 52 -9.34 12.67 -1.94
CA ASP A 52 -10.31 13.36 -2.77
C ASP A 52 -11.70 13.44 -2.14
N LEU A 53 -11.81 13.04 -0.92
CA LEU A 53 -13.05 13.17 -0.17
C LEU A 53 -13.04 14.45 0.69
#